data_dadc324e9e69b0fc0046bfa8737f99ed
#
_entry.id   dadc324e9e69b0fc0046bfa8737f99ed
#
_cell.length_a   1.000
_cell.length_b   1.000
_cell.length_c   1.000
_cell.angle_alpha   90.00
_cell.angle_beta   90.00
_cell.angle_gamma   90.00
#
_symmetry.space_group_name_H-M   'P 1'
#
loop_
_entity.id
_entity.type
_entity.pdbx_description
1 polymer ?
#
loop_
_entity_poly.entity_id
_entity_poly.type
_entity_poly.pdbx_seq_one_letter_code
_entity_poly.pdbx_strand_id
1 'polypeptide(L)'
;VKDTAGKALCGVGASTALETIREHAPKSDILVTRSWGDCLMALQLNQADGIVVDDALLSGMAAQDSYTSIVGEPLETENYGVAVRRPSKQHDTRPLLRQINSTLERIRRDGTWSSIFEEWLGAYLEEPTLPAGKYIEEDAKP
;
A
#
# COMPACT_ATOMS: atom_id res chain seq x y z
N VAL A 1 3.87 17.39 5.81
CA VAL A 1 3.11 17.99 4.73
C VAL A 1 2.68 19.38 5.18
N LYS A 2 3.54 20.39 4.90
CA LYS A 2 3.42 21.72 5.54
C LYS A 2 2.24 22.56 5.02
N ASP A 3 1.66 22.23 3.87
CA ASP A 3 0.67 23.08 3.19
C ASP A 3 -0.71 22.42 3.01
N THR A 4 -1.09 21.51 3.91
CA THR A 4 -2.40 20.82 3.84
C THR A 4 -3.46 21.44 4.77
N ALA A 5 -3.17 22.53 5.46
CA ALA A 5 -4.15 23.17 6.34
C ALA A 5 -5.36 23.68 5.53
N GLY A 6 -6.56 23.23 5.93
CA GLY A 6 -7.81 23.55 5.24
C GLY A 6 -7.96 22.88 3.87
N LYS A 7 -7.13 21.88 3.55
CA LYS A 7 -7.23 21.06 2.35
C LYS A 7 -8.02 19.78 2.65
N ALA A 8 -8.84 19.33 1.71
CA ALA A 8 -9.56 18.08 1.80
C ALA A 8 -8.69 16.92 1.29
N LEU A 9 -8.28 16.03 2.18
CA LEU A 9 -7.52 14.83 1.85
C LEU A 9 -8.41 13.60 1.87
N CYS A 10 -8.41 12.83 0.77
CA CYS A 10 -9.22 11.64 0.63
C CYS A 10 -8.47 10.39 1.08
N GLY A 11 -9.17 9.54 1.82
CA GLY A 11 -8.76 8.19 2.19
C GLY A 11 -9.95 7.24 2.22
N VAL A 12 -9.67 5.94 2.07
CA VAL A 12 -10.72 4.91 2.12
C VAL A 12 -11.01 4.50 3.55
N GLY A 13 -12.27 4.27 3.87
CA GLY A 13 -12.70 3.80 5.17
C GLY A 13 -12.01 2.49 5.56
N ALA A 14 -11.63 2.36 6.84
CA ALA A 14 -10.90 1.22 7.39
C ALA A 14 -9.53 0.93 6.76
N SER A 15 -8.90 1.94 6.13
CA SER A 15 -7.50 1.87 5.70
C SER A 15 -6.58 2.63 6.68
N THR A 16 -5.29 2.31 6.64
CA THR A 16 -4.24 3.02 7.38
C THR A 16 -4.12 4.48 6.97
N ALA A 17 -4.47 4.81 5.70
CA ALA A 17 -4.43 6.16 5.16
C ALA A 17 -5.12 7.21 6.04
N LEU A 18 -6.22 6.86 6.73
CA LEU A 18 -6.92 7.79 7.62
C LEU A 18 -6.11 8.13 8.89
N GLU A 19 -5.32 7.18 9.38
CA GLU A 19 -4.40 7.40 10.51
C GLU A 19 -3.23 8.24 10.06
N THR A 20 -2.62 7.92 8.93
CA THR A 20 -1.54 8.68 8.30
C THR A 20 -1.95 10.14 8.05
N ILE A 21 -3.17 10.40 7.54
CA ILE A 21 -3.66 11.78 7.38
C ILE A 21 -3.75 12.49 8.74
N ARG A 22 -4.30 11.85 9.77
CA ARG A 22 -4.43 12.48 11.10
C ARG A 22 -3.09 12.81 11.72
N GLU A 23 -2.09 11.97 11.51
CA GLU A 23 -0.75 12.13 12.06
C GLU A 23 0.06 13.19 11.30
N HIS A 24 0.10 13.09 9.98
CA HIS A 24 0.98 13.93 9.14
C HIS A 24 0.31 15.21 8.63
N ALA A 25 -1.03 15.27 8.62
CA ALA A 25 -1.80 16.42 8.16
C ALA A 25 -2.97 16.76 9.12
N PRO A 26 -2.71 17.00 10.42
CA PRO A 26 -3.77 17.16 11.44
C PRO A 26 -4.66 18.40 11.26
N LYS A 27 -4.33 19.30 10.33
CA LYS A 27 -5.11 20.50 10.02
C LYS A 27 -5.86 20.40 8.69
N SER A 28 -5.84 19.25 8.05
CA SER A 28 -6.62 18.99 6.85
C SER A 28 -8.03 18.46 7.20
N ASP A 29 -8.97 18.68 6.29
CA ASP A 29 -10.25 18.01 6.31
C ASP A 29 -10.10 16.59 5.73
N ILE A 30 -10.79 15.61 6.31
CA ILE A 30 -10.70 14.21 5.84
C ILE A 30 -11.97 13.84 5.08
N LEU A 31 -11.84 13.55 3.79
CA LEU A 31 -12.90 12.96 2.99
C LEU A 31 -12.76 11.43 3.03
N VAL A 32 -13.76 10.75 3.57
CA VAL A 32 -13.77 9.27 3.65
C VAL A 32 -14.66 8.71 2.56
N THR A 33 -14.11 7.82 1.75
CA THR A 33 -14.83 7.14 0.67
C THR A 33 -14.85 5.62 0.86
N ARG A 34 -15.53 4.91 -0.05
CA ARG A 34 -15.61 3.43 -0.02
C ARG A 34 -14.56 2.76 -0.90
N SER A 35 -14.02 3.48 -1.88
CA SER A 35 -13.01 2.93 -2.79
C SER A 35 -11.99 4.00 -3.19
N TRP A 36 -10.85 3.57 -3.66
CA TRP A 36 -9.80 4.46 -4.19
C TRP A 36 -10.24 5.15 -5.48
N GLY A 37 -11.09 4.49 -6.28
CA GLY A 37 -11.72 5.11 -7.45
C GLY A 37 -12.63 6.27 -7.08
N ASP A 38 -13.35 6.19 -5.95
CA ASP A 38 -14.16 7.31 -5.45
C ASP A 38 -13.27 8.49 -5.02
N CYS A 39 -12.09 8.22 -4.44
CA CYS A 39 -11.11 9.26 -4.12
C CYS A 39 -10.60 9.95 -5.39
N LEU A 40 -10.27 9.19 -6.43
CA LEU A 40 -9.82 9.76 -7.71
C LEU A 40 -10.93 10.61 -8.34
N MET A 41 -12.15 10.13 -8.33
CA MET A 41 -13.31 10.91 -8.79
C MET A 41 -13.51 12.20 -7.98
N ALA A 42 -13.39 12.13 -6.65
CA ALA A 42 -13.49 13.30 -5.78
C ALA A 42 -12.40 14.34 -6.10
N LEU A 43 -11.18 13.90 -6.40
CA LEU A 43 -10.08 14.76 -6.82
C LEU A 43 -10.41 15.45 -8.16
N GLN A 44 -10.87 14.69 -9.16
CA GLN A 44 -11.26 15.21 -10.47
C GLN A 44 -12.42 16.21 -10.40
N LEU A 45 -13.34 16.02 -9.46
CA LEU A 45 -14.48 16.91 -9.22
C LEU A 45 -14.16 18.08 -8.26
N ASN A 46 -12.92 18.28 -7.87
CA ASN A 46 -12.47 19.28 -6.89
C ASN A 46 -13.19 19.17 -5.52
N GLN A 47 -13.61 17.96 -5.15
CA GLN A 47 -14.16 17.65 -3.82
C GLN A 47 -13.08 17.22 -2.84
N ALA A 48 -11.92 16.81 -3.35
CA ALA A 48 -10.70 16.58 -2.60
C ALA A 48 -9.54 17.35 -3.24
N ASP A 49 -8.59 17.79 -2.43
CA ASP A 49 -7.36 18.45 -2.87
C ASP A 49 -6.21 17.44 -3.04
N GLY A 50 -6.34 16.25 -2.44
CA GLY A 50 -5.34 15.19 -2.52
C GLY A 50 -5.86 13.84 -2.06
N ILE A 51 -5.09 12.79 -2.39
CA ILE A 51 -5.34 11.41 -1.97
C ILE A 51 -4.12 10.93 -1.21
N VAL A 52 -4.33 10.26 -0.08
CA VAL A 52 -3.26 9.61 0.69
C VAL A 52 -3.47 8.11 0.63
N VAL A 53 -2.51 7.41 0.07
CA VAL A 53 -2.52 5.94 -0.10
C VAL A 53 -1.11 5.45 -0.45
N ASP A 54 -0.91 4.14 -0.53
CA ASP A 54 0.35 3.53 -0.95
C ASP A 54 0.85 4.07 -2.30
N ASP A 55 2.14 4.22 -2.44
CA ASP A 55 2.81 4.72 -3.64
C ASP A 55 2.51 3.89 -4.89
N ALA A 56 2.40 2.57 -4.77
CA ALA A 56 2.01 1.69 -5.87
C ALA A 56 0.59 1.99 -6.39
N LEU A 57 -0.37 2.30 -5.50
CA LEU A 57 -1.72 2.69 -5.90
C LEU A 57 -1.74 4.10 -6.49
N LEU A 58 -0.99 5.06 -5.90
CA LEU A 58 -0.85 6.41 -6.46
C LEU A 58 -0.25 6.37 -7.86
N SER A 59 0.76 5.53 -8.09
CA SER A 59 1.38 5.36 -9.41
C SER A 59 0.38 4.86 -10.44
N GLY A 60 -0.45 3.88 -10.06
CA GLY A 60 -1.52 3.38 -10.91
C GLY A 60 -2.59 4.43 -11.24
N MET A 61 -2.93 5.31 -10.29
CA MET A 61 -3.85 6.42 -10.51
C MET A 61 -3.24 7.48 -11.43
N ALA A 62 -2.01 7.90 -11.16
CA ALA A 62 -1.30 8.88 -11.99
C ALA A 62 -1.07 8.39 -13.42
N ALA A 63 -0.87 7.09 -13.62
CA ALA A 63 -0.77 6.49 -14.95
C ALA A 63 -2.09 6.55 -15.75
N GLN A 64 -3.22 6.56 -15.06
CA GLN A 64 -4.55 6.63 -15.68
C GLN A 64 -5.08 8.06 -15.86
N ASP A 65 -4.55 9.02 -15.14
CA ASP A 65 -4.98 10.41 -15.15
C ASP A 65 -3.79 11.36 -15.25
N SER A 66 -3.54 11.88 -16.43
CA SER A 66 -2.43 12.80 -16.72
C SER A 66 -2.55 14.18 -16.02
N TYR A 67 -3.68 14.48 -15.41
CA TYR A 67 -3.90 15.71 -14.62
C TYR A 67 -3.55 15.53 -13.15
N THR A 68 -3.19 14.31 -12.75
CA THR A 68 -2.75 14.00 -11.38
C THR A 68 -1.24 13.75 -11.34
N SER A 69 -0.63 14.02 -10.20
CA SER A 69 0.78 13.73 -9.96
C SER A 69 1.03 13.34 -8.51
N ILE A 70 2.00 12.48 -8.29
CA ILE A 70 2.48 12.17 -6.94
C ILE A 70 3.36 13.33 -6.48
N VAL A 71 3.12 13.82 -5.27
CA VAL A 71 3.82 14.98 -4.72
C VAL A 71 4.34 14.70 -3.30
N GLY A 72 5.48 15.27 -2.97
CA GLY A 72 6.12 15.14 -1.66
C GLY A 72 6.94 13.87 -1.50
N GLU A 73 7.53 13.74 -0.32
CA GLU A 73 8.28 12.54 0.09
C GLU A 73 7.32 11.51 0.72
N PRO A 74 7.67 10.22 0.72
CA PRO A 74 6.92 9.20 1.44
C PRO A 74 6.69 9.60 2.90
N LEU A 75 5.46 9.47 3.37
CA LEU A 75 5.09 9.82 4.74
C LEU A 75 5.51 8.74 5.74
N GLU A 76 5.36 7.49 5.33
CA GLU A 76 5.64 6.30 6.13
C GLU A 76 6.16 5.17 5.24
N THR A 77 6.70 4.13 5.87
CA THR A 77 7.06 2.88 5.20
C THR A 77 6.19 1.76 5.73
N GLU A 78 5.38 1.17 4.88
CA GLU A 78 4.55 0.02 5.22
C GLU A 78 5.08 -1.27 4.58
N ASN A 79 4.98 -2.38 5.31
CA ASN A 79 5.39 -3.68 4.81
C ASN A 79 4.17 -4.45 4.31
N TYR A 80 4.22 -4.92 3.08
CA TYR A 80 3.21 -5.82 2.54
C TYR A 80 3.37 -7.23 3.12
N GLY A 81 2.25 -7.88 3.34
CA GLY A 81 2.21 -9.24 3.83
C GLY A 81 1.19 -10.10 3.09
N VAL A 82 1.39 -11.41 3.12
CA VAL A 82 0.43 -12.39 2.60
C VAL A 82 -0.33 -13.00 3.76
N ALA A 83 -1.65 -12.86 3.77
CA ALA A 83 -2.51 -13.48 4.76
C ALA A 83 -3.03 -14.83 4.26
N VAL A 84 -2.94 -15.84 5.10
CA VAL A 84 -3.55 -17.16 4.88
C VAL A 84 -4.51 -17.48 6.01
N ARG A 85 -5.49 -18.33 5.74
CA ARG A 85 -6.42 -18.80 6.77
C ARG A 85 -5.66 -19.52 7.88
N ARG A 86 -6.05 -19.33 9.13
CA ARG A 86 -5.46 -20.08 10.25
C ARG A 86 -5.68 -21.57 10.09
N PRO A 87 -4.69 -22.41 10.44
CA PRO A 87 -4.85 -23.86 10.42
C PRO A 87 -6.00 -24.29 11.33
N SER A 88 -6.74 -25.31 10.90
CA SER A 88 -7.80 -25.93 11.69
C SER A 88 -7.76 -27.46 11.48
N LYS A 89 -8.55 -28.20 12.24
CA LYS A 89 -8.65 -29.66 12.07
C LYS A 89 -9.13 -30.08 10.68
N GLN A 90 -9.96 -29.23 10.02
CA GLN A 90 -10.49 -29.50 8.69
C GLN A 90 -9.61 -28.94 7.56
N HIS A 91 -8.77 -27.93 7.85
CA HIS A 91 -7.98 -27.25 6.84
C HIS A 91 -6.58 -26.97 7.41
N ASP A 92 -5.62 -27.77 7.01
CA ASP A 92 -4.22 -27.54 7.33
C ASP A 92 -3.59 -26.63 6.26
N THR A 93 -3.41 -25.37 6.62
CA THR A 93 -2.82 -24.34 5.74
C THR A 93 -1.31 -24.21 5.91
N ARG A 94 -0.68 -24.98 6.81
CA ARG A 94 0.78 -24.93 7.04
C ARG A 94 1.61 -25.27 5.80
N PRO A 95 1.25 -26.28 4.97
CA PRO A 95 1.99 -26.51 3.73
C PRO A 95 1.95 -25.32 2.77
N LEU A 96 0.78 -24.64 2.65
CA LEU A 96 0.64 -23.44 1.84
C LEU A 96 1.52 -22.29 2.38
N LEU A 97 1.51 -22.07 3.69
CA LEU A 97 2.34 -21.06 4.34
C LEU A 97 3.83 -21.29 4.06
N ARG A 98 4.30 -22.55 4.21
CA ARG A 98 5.70 -22.90 3.88
C ARG A 98 6.03 -22.63 2.42
N GLN A 99 5.12 -23.00 1.51
CA GLN A 99 5.32 -22.77 0.08
C GLN A 99 5.38 -21.27 -0.26
N ILE A 100 4.50 -20.44 0.32
CA ILE A 100 4.53 -19.00 0.14
C ILE A 100 5.85 -18.43 0.64
N ASN A 101 6.25 -18.75 1.88
CA ASN A 101 7.49 -18.25 2.46
C ASN A 101 8.72 -18.66 1.63
N SER A 102 8.80 -19.94 1.22
CA SER A 102 9.91 -20.42 0.38
C SER A 102 9.93 -19.75 -1.01
N THR A 103 8.76 -19.47 -1.57
CA THR A 103 8.66 -18.74 -2.85
C THR A 103 9.11 -17.30 -2.71
N LEU A 104 8.67 -16.59 -1.66
CA LEU A 104 9.10 -15.22 -1.39
C LEU A 104 10.63 -15.15 -1.20
N GLU A 105 11.21 -16.07 -0.44
CA GLU A 105 12.66 -16.16 -0.28
C GLU A 105 13.40 -16.44 -1.59
N ARG A 106 12.85 -17.32 -2.43
CA ARG A 106 13.44 -17.63 -3.73
C ARG A 106 13.43 -16.42 -4.66
N ILE A 107 12.27 -15.78 -4.87
CA ILE A 107 12.14 -14.65 -5.80
C ILE A 107 12.97 -13.44 -5.38
N ARG A 108 13.21 -13.28 -4.07
CA ARG A 108 14.09 -12.23 -3.51
C ARG A 108 15.57 -12.49 -3.82
N ARG A 109 15.99 -13.77 -3.90
CA ARG A 109 17.38 -14.16 -4.15
C ARG A 109 17.73 -14.29 -5.62
N ASP A 110 16.78 -14.73 -6.44
CA ASP A 110 17.05 -15.05 -7.86
C ASP A 110 16.80 -13.88 -8.82
N GLY A 111 16.46 -12.69 -8.28
CA GLY A 111 16.20 -11.49 -9.07
C GLY A 111 14.79 -11.42 -9.69
N THR A 112 13.96 -12.44 -9.48
CA THR A 112 12.57 -12.44 -9.99
C THR A 112 11.76 -11.27 -9.42
N TRP A 113 11.97 -10.92 -8.14
CA TRP A 113 11.32 -9.76 -7.53
C TRP A 113 11.63 -8.48 -8.29
N SER A 114 12.93 -8.18 -8.49
CA SER A 114 13.38 -6.98 -9.20
C SER A 114 12.83 -6.91 -10.61
N SER A 115 12.80 -8.05 -11.32
CA SER A 115 12.22 -8.11 -12.68
C SER A 115 10.73 -7.78 -12.69
N ILE A 116 9.97 -8.30 -11.72
CA ILE A 116 8.52 -8.01 -11.60
C ILE A 116 8.32 -6.53 -11.22
N PHE A 117 9.10 -6.03 -10.27
CA PHE A 117 9.03 -4.63 -9.86
C PHE A 117 9.30 -3.69 -11.04
N GLU A 118 10.38 -3.92 -11.79
CA GLU A 118 10.75 -3.12 -12.95
C GLU A 118 9.67 -3.16 -14.04
N GLU A 119 9.10 -4.32 -14.31
CA GLU A 119 8.04 -4.47 -15.32
C GLU A 119 6.78 -3.67 -14.97
N TRP A 120 6.37 -3.64 -13.69
CA TRP A 120 5.08 -3.09 -13.29
C TRP A 120 5.16 -1.70 -12.66
N LEU A 121 6.24 -1.40 -11.98
CA LEU A 121 6.38 -0.18 -11.18
C LEU A 121 7.61 0.66 -11.53
N GLY A 122 8.61 0.10 -12.21
CA GLY A 122 9.89 0.76 -12.48
C GLY A 122 9.79 2.06 -13.29
N ALA A 123 8.69 2.24 -14.05
CA ALA A 123 8.44 3.51 -14.74
C ALA A 123 8.02 4.66 -13.79
N TYR A 124 7.60 4.35 -12.56
CA TYR A 124 6.99 5.29 -11.62
C TYR A 124 7.69 5.35 -10.26
N LEU A 125 8.34 4.26 -9.85
CA LEU A 125 8.92 4.12 -8.53
C LEU A 125 10.35 3.57 -8.62
N GLU A 126 11.19 3.96 -7.68
CA GLU A 126 12.49 3.33 -7.46
C GLU A 126 12.30 2.01 -6.69
N GLU A 127 13.07 0.98 -7.07
CA GLU A 127 13.01 -0.32 -6.39
C GLU A 127 13.41 -0.16 -4.91
N PRO A 128 12.53 -0.52 -3.96
CA PRO A 128 12.84 -0.38 -2.55
C PRO A 128 13.85 -1.43 -2.09
N THR A 129 14.68 -1.08 -1.11
CA THR A 129 15.46 -2.07 -0.38
C THR A 129 14.52 -2.98 0.39
N LEU A 130 14.45 -4.25 0.01
CA LEU A 130 13.55 -5.21 0.65
C LEU A 130 13.99 -5.48 2.10
N PRO A 131 13.10 -5.33 3.09
CA PRO A 131 13.41 -5.67 4.47
C PRO A 131 13.63 -7.18 4.62
N ALA A 132 14.28 -7.60 5.71
CA ALA A 132 14.33 -9.03 6.05
C ALA A 132 12.91 -9.61 6.18
N GLY A 133 12.70 -10.80 5.66
CA GLY A 133 11.39 -11.47 5.75
C GLY A 133 11.01 -11.70 7.21
N LYS A 134 9.78 -11.33 7.58
CA LYS A 134 9.19 -11.63 8.88
C LYS A 134 8.15 -12.74 8.67
N TYR A 135 8.50 -13.96 8.99
CA TYR A 135 7.62 -15.12 8.85
C TYR A 135 7.00 -15.48 10.19
N ILE A 136 5.73 -15.85 10.17
CA ILE A 136 5.09 -16.43 11.34
C ILE A 136 5.61 -17.87 11.46
N GLU A 137 6.22 -18.21 12.61
CA GLU A 137 6.60 -19.56 12.91
C GLU A 137 5.34 -20.46 13.05
N GLU A 138 5.45 -21.70 12.60
CA GLU A 138 4.32 -22.66 12.55
C GLU A 138 3.67 -22.92 13.92
N ASP A 139 4.42 -22.68 15.01
CA ASP A 139 4.04 -22.96 16.39
C ASP A 139 3.62 -21.69 17.17
N ALA A 140 3.46 -20.54 16.52
CA ALA A 140 2.92 -19.36 17.18
C ALA A 140 1.50 -19.66 17.68
N LYS A 141 1.41 -20.02 18.97
CA LYS A 141 0.12 -20.25 19.64
C LYS A 141 -0.74 -18.98 19.54
N PRO A 142 -2.08 -19.17 19.45
CA PRO A 142 -3.03 -18.07 19.40
C PRO A 142 -2.95 -17.15 20.58
#